data_9f625ea636d8ad6771578b0e504f95fa
#
_entry.id   9f625ea636d8ad6771578b0e504f95fa
#
_cell.length_a   1.000
_cell.length_b   1.000
_cell.length_c   1.000
_cell.angle_alpha   90.00
_cell.angle_beta   90.00
_cell.angle_gamma   90.00
#
_symmetry.space_group_name_H-M   'P 1'
#
loop_
_entity.id
_entity.type
_entity.pdbx_description
1 polymer ?
#
loop_
_entity_poly.entity_id
_entity_poly.type
_entity_poly.pdbx_seq_one_letter_code
_entity_poly.pdbx_strand_id
1 'polypeptide(L)'
;MRMMQKLFRGALVVSLIATGSLSSAAAVKKEIKVRTLSAEYADCVLSNQDRVRLAREFLISDLSSDTLLRGKYRRLIDGDCLNKVSRSQIGIQMTFPGDLYRYALAGALIRIDFAQVQFDNFSNVAPLFHRPLPVLDAAALPKKEKTADEAKEEFELERVDGFLARYAECAVRRSPVESRKLLASKVASAEEKQTFGSMNDGLSKCMPEGSTVRFGRETLRGAIAVAYYRLVDAARKQSG
;
A
#
# COMPACT_ATOMS: atom_id res chain seq x y z
N MET A 1 -36.67 -48.78 -32.66
CA MET A 1 -37.74 -47.72 -32.50
C MET A 1 -37.06 -46.36 -32.54
N ARG A 2 -37.49 -45.56 -33.50
CA ARG A 2 -37.01 -44.18 -33.79
C ARG A 2 -37.53 -43.20 -32.81
N MET A 3 -36.72 -42.21 -32.35
CA MET A 3 -37.18 -40.94 -31.84
C MET A 3 -36.12 -39.86 -32.01
N MET A 4 -36.32 -39.15 -32.94
CA MET A 4 -36.48 -37.70 -33.28
C MET A 4 -35.61 -36.77 -32.40
N GLN A 5 -34.52 -36.29 -33.04
CA GLN A 5 -33.83 -35.05 -32.68
C GLN A 5 -34.69 -33.82 -33.00
N LYS A 6 -34.90 -32.94 -32.04
CA LYS A 6 -35.37 -31.58 -32.29
C LYS A 6 -34.24 -30.59 -31.97
N LEU A 7 -33.75 -30.00 -33.02
CA LEU A 7 -32.87 -28.81 -33.03
C LEU A 7 -33.64 -27.63 -32.53
N PHE A 8 -33.16 -26.98 -31.48
CA PHE A 8 -33.49 -25.60 -31.13
C PHE A 8 -32.28 -24.72 -31.41
N ARG A 9 -32.37 -24.00 -32.54
CA ARG A 9 -31.51 -22.84 -32.83
C ARG A 9 -32.10 -21.66 -32.05
N GLY A 10 -31.47 -21.27 -30.93
CA GLY A 10 -31.72 -20.02 -30.25
C GLY A 10 -30.63 -19.03 -30.64
N ALA A 11 -30.99 -18.02 -31.42
CA ALA A 11 -30.16 -16.89 -31.74
C ALA A 11 -29.90 -16.06 -30.46
N LEU A 12 -28.67 -16.04 -29.99
CA LEU A 12 -28.28 -15.18 -28.87
C LEU A 12 -27.99 -13.79 -29.42
N VAL A 13 -28.95 -12.88 -29.22
CA VAL A 13 -28.73 -11.44 -29.49
C VAL A 13 -27.87 -10.90 -28.37
N VAL A 14 -26.62 -10.67 -28.65
CA VAL A 14 -25.68 -9.96 -27.74
C VAL A 14 -25.98 -8.47 -27.90
N SER A 15 -26.80 -7.92 -27.03
CA SER A 15 -26.95 -6.48 -26.86
C SER A 15 -25.74 -5.96 -26.10
N LEU A 16 -24.77 -5.38 -26.81
CA LEU A 16 -23.69 -4.60 -26.23
C LEU A 16 -24.26 -3.29 -25.67
N ILE A 17 -24.56 -3.28 -24.37
CA ILE A 17 -24.88 -2.05 -23.66
C ILE A 17 -23.55 -1.37 -23.30
N ALA A 18 -23.15 -0.40 -24.13
CA ALA A 18 -22.00 0.46 -23.93
C ALA A 18 -22.28 1.56 -22.88
N THR A 19 -22.55 1.21 -21.62
CA THR A 19 -22.81 2.18 -20.54
C THR A 19 -21.74 2.21 -19.44
N GLY A 20 -20.57 1.53 -19.63
CA GLY A 20 -19.57 1.36 -18.59
C GLY A 20 -18.42 2.38 -18.56
N SER A 21 -18.24 3.24 -19.58
CA SER A 21 -16.97 3.99 -19.77
C SER A 21 -16.85 5.28 -18.94
N LEU A 22 -17.93 5.94 -18.60
CA LEU A 22 -17.89 7.23 -17.87
C LEU A 22 -17.63 7.04 -16.36
N SER A 23 -18.12 5.96 -15.78
CA SER A 23 -17.93 5.65 -14.36
C SER A 23 -16.48 5.31 -14.02
N SER A 24 -15.74 4.66 -14.92
CA SER A 24 -14.35 4.29 -14.72
C SER A 24 -13.39 5.48 -14.73
N ALA A 25 -13.59 6.43 -15.64
CA ALA A 25 -12.73 7.62 -15.75
C ALA A 25 -12.86 8.54 -14.53
N ALA A 26 -14.06 8.73 -13.99
CA ALA A 26 -14.29 9.50 -12.78
C ALA A 26 -13.66 8.86 -11.53
N ALA A 27 -13.78 7.52 -11.40
CA ALA A 27 -13.14 6.77 -10.31
C ALA A 27 -11.61 6.86 -10.36
N VAL A 28 -11.01 6.71 -11.54
CA VAL A 28 -9.56 6.85 -11.75
C VAL A 28 -9.10 8.27 -11.40
N LYS A 29 -9.81 9.31 -11.82
CA LYS A 29 -9.48 10.70 -11.50
C LYS A 29 -9.56 10.97 -9.99
N LYS A 30 -10.54 10.39 -9.30
CA LYS A 30 -10.69 10.48 -7.84
C LYS A 30 -9.54 9.78 -7.12
N GLU A 31 -9.15 8.58 -7.55
CA GLU A 31 -8.02 7.84 -6.99
C GLU A 31 -6.71 8.62 -7.13
N ILE A 32 -6.40 9.12 -8.33
CA ILE A 32 -5.20 9.94 -8.60
C ILE A 32 -5.14 11.13 -7.64
N LYS A 33 -6.27 11.81 -7.43
CA LYS A 33 -6.38 12.96 -6.56
C LYS A 33 -6.09 12.61 -5.10
N VAL A 34 -6.69 11.54 -4.57
CA VAL A 34 -6.47 11.08 -3.19
C VAL A 34 -5.00 10.74 -2.97
N ARG A 35 -4.37 10.02 -3.89
CA ARG A 35 -2.95 9.65 -3.81
C ARG A 35 -2.02 10.87 -3.78
N THR A 36 -2.30 11.87 -4.61
CA THR A 36 -1.53 13.12 -4.65
C THR A 36 -1.67 13.89 -3.33
N LEU A 37 -2.90 14.03 -2.83
CA LEU A 37 -3.17 14.72 -1.57
C LEU A 37 -2.50 14.03 -0.37
N SER A 38 -2.53 12.70 -0.31
CA SER A 38 -1.85 11.94 0.75
C SER A 38 -0.34 12.17 0.74
N ALA A 39 0.28 12.22 -0.45
CA ALA A 39 1.71 12.50 -0.59
C ALA A 39 2.04 13.94 -0.17
N GLU A 40 1.27 14.93 -0.60
CA GLU A 40 1.44 16.34 -0.22
C GLU A 40 1.25 16.57 1.29
N TYR A 41 0.30 15.87 1.90
CA TYR A 41 0.09 15.90 3.33
C TYR A 41 1.30 15.35 4.10
N ALA A 42 1.81 14.19 3.69
CA ALA A 42 3.00 13.60 4.30
C ALA A 42 4.24 14.51 4.16
N ASP A 43 4.43 15.13 2.98
CA ASP A 43 5.52 16.11 2.76
C ASP A 43 5.39 17.33 3.68
N CYS A 44 4.18 17.85 3.86
CA CYS A 44 3.93 18.94 4.79
C CYS A 44 4.24 18.53 6.23
N VAL A 45 3.77 17.39 6.69
CA VAL A 45 4.03 16.88 8.06
C VAL A 45 5.52 16.71 8.30
N LEU A 46 6.26 16.16 7.33
CA LEU A 46 7.69 15.91 7.43
C LEU A 46 8.57 17.13 7.11
N SER A 47 7.99 18.30 6.87
CA SER A 47 8.77 19.55 6.86
C SER A 47 9.34 19.93 8.25
N ASN A 48 8.87 19.29 9.31
CA ASN A 48 9.33 19.46 10.69
C ASN A 48 10.29 18.31 11.07
N GLN A 49 11.51 18.65 11.50
CA GLN A 49 12.57 17.69 11.83
C GLN A 49 12.24 16.73 12.99
N ASP A 50 11.50 17.20 13.99
CA ASP A 50 11.05 16.32 15.09
C ASP A 50 10.07 15.26 14.59
N ARG A 51 9.19 15.62 13.66
CA ARG A 51 8.28 14.67 13.01
C ARG A 51 9.02 13.71 12.08
N VAL A 52 10.04 14.15 11.37
CA VAL A 52 10.92 13.26 10.59
C VAL A 52 11.51 12.18 11.48
N ARG A 53 12.05 12.55 12.65
CA ARG A 53 12.59 11.58 13.62
C ARG A 53 11.53 10.58 14.10
N LEU A 54 10.34 11.06 14.46
CA LEU A 54 9.23 10.19 14.87
C LEU A 54 8.74 9.26 13.77
N ALA A 55 8.69 9.75 12.54
CA ALA A 55 8.26 8.94 11.40
C ALA A 55 9.28 7.83 11.08
N ARG A 56 10.58 8.11 11.17
CA ARG A 56 11.64 7.10 11.05
C ARG A 56 11.44 5.98 12.07
N GLU A 57 11.29 6.37 13.34
CA GLU A 57 11.06 5.40 14.42
C GLU A 57 9.80 4.57 14.18
N PHE A 58 8.71 5.22 13.78
CA PHE A 58 7.44 4.57 13.49
C PHE A 58 7.56 3.51 12.36
N LEU A 59 8.26 3.84 11.27
CA LEU A 59 8.41 2.91 10.14
C LEU A 59 9.31 1.71 10.48
N ILE A 60 10.41 1.96 11.20
CA ILE A 60 11.39 0.91 11.56
C ILE A 60 10.77 -0.08 12.55
N SER A 61 9.96 0.40 13.49
CA SER A 61 9.39 -0.41 14.58
C SER A 61 8.25 -1.33 14.17
N ASP A 62 7.85 -1.34 12.89
CA ASP A 62 6.73 -2.14 12.38
C ASP A 62 5.43 -2.03 13.20
N LEU A 63 5.15 -0.83 13.67
CA LEU A 63 3.95 -0.53 14.45
C LEU A 63 2.72 -0.49 13.55
N SER A 64 1.56 -0.87 14.09
CA SER A 64 0.28 -0.75 13.38
C SER A 64 -0.11 0.72 13.20
N SER A 65 -0.93 1.01 12.18
CA SER A 65 -1.43 2.37 11.91
C SER A 65 -2.25 2.94 13.07
N ASP A 66 -2.91 2.10 13.87
CA ASP A 66 -3.63 2.52 15.08
C ASP A 66 -2.71 3.19 16.11
N THR A 67 -1.42 2.84 16.08
CA THR A 67 -0.41 3.46 16.94
C THR A 67 -0.23 4.96 16.63
N LEU A 68 -0.54 5.41 15.40
CA LEU A 68 -0.51 6.83 15.03
C LEU A 68 -1.50 7.69 15.83
N LEU A 69 -2.58 7.08 16.30
CA LEU A 69 -3.59 7.78 17.10
C LEU A 69 -3.21 7.88 18.59
N ARG A 70 -2.11 7.24 19.02
CA ARG A 70 -1.76 7.08 20.42
C ARG A 70 -0.36 7.63 20.75
N GLY A 71 -0.21 8.10 21.99
CA GLY A 71 1.06 8.49 22.54
C GLY A 71 1.81 9.55 21.70
N LYS A 72 3.13 9.37 21.59
CA LYS A 72 4.01 10.31 20.90
C LYS A 72 3.76 10.39 19.38
N TYR A 73 3.29 9.31 18.76
CA TYR A 73 3.08 9.25 17.30
C TYR A 73 1.87 10.07 16.85
N ARG A 74 0.95 10.46 17.76
CA ARG A 74 -0.12 11.39 17.43
C ARG A 74 0.40 12.72 16.86
N ARG A 75 1.64 13.09 17.16
CA ARG A 75 2.30 14.29 16.60
C ARG A 75 2.58 14.18 15.10
N LEU A 76 2.49 13.00 14.51
CA LEU A 76 2.53 12.80 13.06
C LEU A 76 1.21 13.16 12.37
N ILE A 77 0.14 13.43 13.14
CA ILE A 77 -1.12 13.95 12.60
C ILE A 77 -1.14 15.45 12.85
N ASP A 78 -1.25 16.23 11.78
CA ASP A 78 -1.15 17.68 11.80
C ASP A 78 -2.35 18.34 11.13
N GLY A 79 -3.14 19.08 11.92
CA GLY A 79 -4.33 19.79 11.45
C GLY A 79 -4.00 20.94 10.49
N ASP A 80 -2.86 21.63 10.69
CA ASP A 80 -2.46 22.75 9.84
C ASP A 80 -2.03 22.25 8.45
N CYS A 81 -1.30 21.14 8.40
CA CYS A 81 -0.98 20.48 7.15
C CYS A 81 -2.25 19.97 6.44
N LEU A 82 -3.21 19.43 7.20
CA LEU A 82 -4.49 19.02 6.63
C LEU A 82 -5.24 20.21 6.02
N ASN A 83 -5.33 21.32 6.76
CA ASN A 83 -5.95 22.56 6.28
C ASN A 83 -5.23 23.12 5.06
N LYS A 84 -3.89 23.10 5.03
CA LYS A 84 -3.09 23.57 3.90
C LYS A 84 -3.35 22.78 2.63
N VAL A 85 -3.40 21.47 2.72
CA VAL A 85 -3.61 20.58 1.57
C VAL A 85 -5.08 20.58 1.11
N SER A 86 -6.03 20.71 2.05
CA SER A 86 -7.47 20.74 1.74
C SER A 86 -7.97 22.09 1.25
N ARG A 87 -7.25 23.21 1.49
CA ARG A 87 -7.68 24.58 1.10
C ARG A 87 -7.97 24.74 -0.40
N SER A 88 -7.38 23.91 -1.24
CA SER A 88 -7.70 23.86 -2.66
C SER A 88 -9.03 23.15 -2.98
N GLN A 89 -9.71 22.58 -1.97
CA GLN A 89 -10.85 21.69 -2.19
C GLN A 89 -11.81 21.73 -0.99
N ILE A 90 -12.83 22.57 -1.11
CA ILE A 90 -13.90 22.71 -0.13
C ILE A 90 -14.57 21.35 0.11
N GLY A 91 -14.64 20.90 1.36
CA GLY A 91 -15.39 19.72 1.78
C GLY A 91 -14.67 18.37 1.70
N ILE A 92 -13.33 18.33 1.61
CA ILE A 92 -12.61 17.06 1.73
C ILE A 92 -12.38 16.70 3.20
N GLN A 93 -13.06 15.66 3.63
CA GLN A 93 -12.70 14.94 4.84
C GLN A 93 -11.63 13.89 4.44
N MET A 94 -10.37 14.07 4.91
CA MET A 94 -9.34 13.07 4.72
C MET A 94 -9.52 11.97 5.78
N THR A 95 -10.00 10.83 5.34
CA THR A 95 -9.95 9.60 6.14
C THR A 95 -8.77 8.80 5.62
N PHE A 96 -7.85 8.44 6.50
CA PHE A 96 -6.74 7.54 6.18
C PHE A 96 -7.11 6.11 6.64
N PRO A 97 -7.73 5.29 5.79
CA PRO A 97 -8.02 3.92 6.15
C PRO A 97 -6.72 3.11 6.20
N GLY A 98 -6.55 2.37 7.27
CA GLY A 98 -5.45 1.44 7.43
C GLY A 98 -4.06 2.07 7.27
N ASP A 99 -3.18 1.39 6.55
CA ASP A 99 -1.77 1.78 6.40
C ASP A 99 -1.50 2.87 5.35
N LEU A 100 -2.53 3.44 4.70
CA LEU A 100 -2.32 4.44 3.62
C LEU A 100 -1.47 5.64 4.08
N TYR A 101 -1.69 6.13 5.29
CA TYR A 101 -0.88 7.23 5.81
C TYR A 101 0.56 6.80 6.13
N ARG A 102 0.76 5.59 6.66
CA ARG A 102 2.08 5.00 6.84
C ARG A 102 2.84 4.92 5.51
N TYR A 103 2.15 4.53 4.44
CA TYR A 103 2.69 4.46 3.09
C TYR A 103 3.10 5.84 2.55
N ALA A 104 2.30 6.86 2.79
CA ALA A 104 2.62 8.22 2.40
C ALA A 104 3.85 8.77 3.16
N LEU A 105 3.94 8.52 4.48
CA LEU A 105 5.11 8.85 5.29
C LEU A 105 6.37 8.14 4.80
N ALA A 106 6.28 6.86 4.45
CA ALA A 106 7.42 6.11 3.91
C ALA A 106 7.93 6.71 2.60
N GLY A 107 7.02 7.05 1.68
CA GLY A 107 7.36 7.70 0.42
C GLY A 107 8.03 9.05 0.61
N ALA A 108 7.56 9.87 1.56
CA ALA A 108 8.14 11.16 1.88
C ALA A 108 9.54 11.01 2.53
N LEU A 109 9.70 10.08 3.47
CA LEU A 109 11.01 9.81 4.11
C LEU A 109 12.07 9.30 3.13
N ILE A 110 11.69 8.50 2.14
CA ILE A 110 12.63 8.06 1.09
C ILE A 110 13.20 9.26 0.34
N ARG A 111 12.38 10.26 0.04
CA ARG A 111 12.85 11.49 -0.62
C ARG A 111 13.77 12.32 0.28
N ILE A 112 13.54 12.32 1.58
CA ILE A 112 14.37 13.04 2.56
C ILE A 112 15.69 12.31 2.82
N ASP A 113 15.64 11.02 3.10
CA ASP A 113 16.75 10.26 3.65
C ASP A 113 17.61 9.58 2.59
N PHE A 114 17.03 9.27 1.43
CA PHE A 114 17.64 8.40 0.42
C PHE A 114 17.64 8.99 -1.00
N ALA A 115 17.38 10.30 -1.17
CA ALA A 115 17.41 10.94 -2.49
C ALA A 115 18.72 10.70 -3.26
N GLN A 116 19.86 10.66 -2.54
CA GLN A 116 21.20 10.47 -3.10
C GLN A 116 21.75 9.06 -2.89
N VAL A 117 20.96 8.15 -2.29
CA VAL A 117 21.45 6.83 -1.88
C VAL A 117 21.00 5.79 -2.90
N GLN A 118 21.96 5.00 -3.39
CA GLN A 118 21.71 3.92 -4.32
C GLN A 118 21.99 2.58 -3.63
N PHE A 119 20.92 1.87 -3.29
CA PHE A 119 20.98 0.48 -2.88
C PHE A 119 20.35 -0.37 -3.98
N ASP A 120 21.19 -1.10 -4.68
CA ASP A 120 20.78 -1.92 -5.82
C ASP A 120 20.84 -3.42 -5.48
N ASN A 121 21.17 -3.76 -4.24
CA ASN A 121 21.24 -5.15 -3.77
C ASN A 121 20.95 -5.25 -2.27
N PHE A 122 20.09 -6.17 -1.88
CA PHE A 122 19.73 -6.48 -0.50
C PHE A 122 19.98 -7.96 -0.15
N SER A 123 20.79 -8.69 -0.94
CA SER A 123 21.03 -10.13 -0.72
C SER A 123 21.68 -10.43 0.63
N ASN A 124 22.55 -9.53 1.10
CA ASN A 124 23.27 -9.67 2.35
C ASN A 124 22.53 -9.08 3.56
N VAL A 125 21.39 -8.43 3.32
CA VAL A 125 20.56 -7.88 4.41
C VAL A 125 19.70 -9.01 4.97
N ALA A 126 19.73 -9.18 6.30
CA ALA A 126 18.86 -10.15 6.97
C ALA A 126 17.37 -9.93 6.62
N PRO A 127 16.54 -10.97 6.64
CA PRO A 127 15.09 -10.81 6.48
C PRO A 127 14.55 -9.78 7.47
N LEU A 128 13.63 -8.93 7.01
CA LEU A 128 12.97 -7.98 7.88
C LEU A 128 12.10 -8.73 8.92
N PHE A 129 12.07 -8.20 10.12
CA PHE A 129 11.07 -8.67 11.08
C PHE A 129 9.66 -8.28 10.58
N HIS A 130 8.77 -9.25 10.52
CA HIS A 130 7.35 -9.05 10.27
C HIS A 130 6.55 -9.61 11.43
N ARG A 131 5.51 -8.91 11.84
CA ARG A 131 4.58 -9.45 12.82
C ARG A 131 4.04 -10.80 12.34
N PRO A 132 3.86 -11.78 13.25
CA PRO A 132 3.22 -13.04 12.88
C PRO A 132 1.87 -12.77 12.20
N LEU A 133 1.53 -13.60 11.20
CA LEU A 133 0.18 -13.55 10.64
C LEU A 133 -0.81 -13.96 11.73
N PRO A 134 -1.94 -13.26 11.86
CA PRO A 134 -2.94 -13.65 12.83
C PRO A 134 -3.44 -15.06 12.53
N VAL A 135 -3.65 -15.83 13.57
CA VAL A 135 -4.30 -17.15 13.49
C VAL A 135 -5.72 -16.98 14.00
N LEU A 136 -6.69 -17.42 13.20
CA LEU A 136 -8.08 -17.39 13.63
C LEU A 136 -8.25 -18.41 14.76
N ASP A 137 -8.30 -17.94 15.99
CA ASP A 137 -8.67 -18.77 17.12
C ASP A 137 -10.19 -18.78 17.25
N ALA A 138 -10.80 -19.86 16.81
CA ALA A 138 -12.26 -20.05 16.89
C ALA A 138 -12.78 -20.03 18.35
N ALA A 139 -11.89 -20.21 19.32
CA ALA A 139 -12.22 -20.14 20.74
C ALA A 139 -12.04 -18.73 21.33
N ALA A 140 -11.34 -17.82 20.62
CA ALA A 140 -11.22 -16.43 21.03
C ALA A 140 -12.53 -15.70 20.75
N LEU A 141 -13.44 -15.76 21.71
CA LEU A 141 -14.68 -14.99 21.68
C LEU A 141 -14.34 -13.49 21.55
N PRO A 142 -15.07 -12.74 20.68
CA PRO A 142 -14.87 -11.29 20.58
C PRO A 142 -15.03 -10.68 21.98
N LYS A 143 -14.12 -9.75 22.31
CA LYS A 143 -14.27 -8.94 23.53
C LYS A 143 -15.65 -8.28 23.46
N LYS A 144 -16.31 -8.14 24.59
CA LYS A 144 -17.72 -7.67 24.74
C LYS A 144 -18.11 -6.42 23.91
N GLU A 145 -17.15 -5.72 23.32
CA GLU A 145 -17.33 -4.46 22.60
C GLU A 145 -17.38 -4.62 21.06
N LYS A 146 -17.12 -5.82 20.50
CA LYS A 146 -17.11 -6.03 19.05
C LYS A 146 -18.02 -7.18 18.66
N THR A 147 -18.70 -7.02 17.52
CA THR A 147 -19.48 -8.10 16.91
C THR A 147 -18.55 -9.16 16.30
N ALA A 148 -19.06 -10.37 16.06
CA ALA A 148 -18.29 -11.43 15.42
C ALA A 148 -17.85 -11.03 13.98
N ASP A 149 -18.66 -10.25 13.27
CA ASP A 149 -18.35 -9.77 11.92
C ASP A 149 -17.24 -8.73 11.94
N GLU A 150 -17.26 -7.77 12.89
CA GLU A 150 -16.17 -6.79 13.07
C GLU A 150 -14.85 -7.47 13.44
N ALA A 151 -14.88 -8.48 14.29
CA ALA A 151 -13.68 -9.23 14.65
C ALA A 151 -13.11 -10.01 13.45
N LYS A 152 -13.98 -10.57 12.61
CA LYS A 152 -13.58 -11.26 11.39
C LYS A 152 -12.99 -10.29 10.35
N GLU A 153 -13.58 -9.13 10.17
CA GLU A 153 -13.08 -8.09 9.26
C GLU A 153 -11.70 -7.61 9.71
N GLU A 154 -11.51 -7.33 10.99
CA GLU A 154 -10.21 -6.92 11.56
C GLU A 154 -9.15 -8.02 11.34
N PHE A 155 -9.51 -9.27 11.59
CA PHE A 155 -8.62 -10.41 11.33
C PHE A 155 -8.19 -10.50 9.86
N GLU A 156 -9.11 -10.36 8.91
CA GLU A 156 -8.80 -10.39 7.49
C GLU A 156 -7.93 -9.21 7.08
N LEU A 157 -8.18 -8.01 7.60
CA LEU A 157 -7.34 -6.83 7.36
C LEU A 157 -5.91 -7.05 7.86
N GLU A 158 -5.73 -7.52 9.10
CA GLU A 158 -4.38 -7.81 9.63
C GLU A 158 -3.66 -8.90 8.82
N ARG A 159 -4.38 -9.91 8.36
CA ARG A 159 -3.83 -10.97 7.52
C ARG A 159 -3.37 -10.43 6.17
N VAL A 160 -4.17 -9.57 5.54
CA VAL A 160 -3.83 -8.91 4.27
C VAL A 160 -2.62 -8.00 4.43
N ASP A 161 -2.57 -7.19 5.48
CA ASP A 161 -1.45 -6.28 5.77
C ASP A 161 -0.15 -7.07 6.02
N GLY A 162 -0.22 -8.14 6.80
CA GLY A 162 0.91 -9.00 7.07
C GLY A 162 1.42 -9.74 5.82
N PHE A 163 0.53 -10.17 4.94
CA PHE A 163 0.89 -10.73 3.63
C PHE A 163 1.55 -9.68 2.75
N LEU A 164 0.94 -8.50 2.64
CA LEU A 164 1.43 -7.41 1.79
C LEU A 164 2.82 -6.93 2.21
N ALA A 165 3.11 -6.87 3.51
CA ALA A 165 4.43 -6.51 4.02
C ALA A 165 5.53 -7.49 3.55
N ARG A 166 5.27 -8.80 3.63
CA ARG A 166 6.21 -9.85 3.15
C ARG A 166 6.34 -9.86 1.64
N TYR A 167 5.23 -9.68 0.94
CA TYR A 167 5.21 -9.60 -0.52
C TYR A 167 6.03 -8.41 -1.02
N ALA A 168 5.88 -7.24 -0.38
CA ALA A 168 6.63 -6.04 -0.71
C ALA A 168 8.13 -6.19 -0.43
N GLU A 169 8.54 -6.82 0.68
CA GLU A 169 9.94 -7.14 0.94
C GLU A 169 10.52 -8.03 -0.16
N CYS A 170 9.83 -9.12 -0.53
CA CYS A 170 10.24 -9.98 -1.62
C CYS A 170 10.39 -9.20 -2.93
N ALA A 171 9.42 -8.36 -3.27
CA ALA A 171 9.43 -7.53 -4.48
C ALA A 171 10.64 -6.59 -4.53
N VAL A 172 10.94 -5.91 -3.41
CA VAL A 172 12.11 -5.02 -3.30
C VAL A 172 13.41 -5.79 -3.44
N ARG A 173 13.55 -6.95 -2.81
CA ARG A 173 14.75 -7.79 -2.92
C ARG A 173 14.99 -8.31 -4.33
N ARG A 174 13.93 -8.62 -5.06
CA ARG A 174 14.01 -9.13 -6.45
C ARG A 174 14.21 -8.04 -7.48
N SER A 175 13.72 -6.83 -7.21
CA SER A 175 13.74 -5.71 -8.16
C SER A 175 14.12 -4.40 -7.43
N PRO A 176 15.32 -4.33 -6.81
CA PRO A 176 15.70 -3.17 -5.99
C PRO A 176 15.86 -1.90 -6.82
N VAL A 177 16.41 -1.99 -8.02
CA VAL A 177 16.59 -0.84 -8.93
C VAL A 177 15.24 -0.30 -9.39
N GLU A 178 14.32 -1.17 -9.80
CA GLU A 178 12.97 -0.80 -10.22
C GLU A 178 12.16 -0.25 -9.04
N SER A 179 12.31 -0.83 -7.85
CA SER A 179 11.69 -0.31 -6.63
C SER A 179 12.14 1.12 -6.35
N ARG A 180 13.44 1.40 -6.43
CA ARG A 180 13.99 2.75 -6.29
C ARG A 180 13.43 3.71 -7.35
N LYS A 181 13.41 3.31 -8.63
CA LYS A 181 12.83 4.11 -9.73
C LYS A 181 11.34 4.38 -9.49
N LEU A 182 10.58 3.37 -9.08
CA LEU A 182 9.18 3.50 -8.71
C LEU A 182 8.98 4.57 -7.63
N LEU A 183 9.78 4.53 -6.57
CA LEU A 183 9.66 5.44 -5.44
C LEU A 183 10.16 6.85 -5.74
N ALA A 184 11.09 7.01 -6.66
CA ALA A 184 11.55 8.31 -7.18
C ALA A 184 10.54 8.95 -8.15
N SER A 185 9.71 8.16 -8.85
CA SER A 185 8.73 8.68 -9.79
C SER A 185 7.63 9.48 -9.09
N LYS A 186 7.04 10.45 -9.79
CA LYS A 186 5.89 11.19 -9.27
C LYS A 186 4.68 10.25 -9.15
N VAL A 187 3.98 10.36 -8.02
CA VAL A 187 2.75 9.60 -7.76
C VAL A 187 1.73 9.82 -8.89
N ALA A 188 1.11 8.75 -9.33
CA ALA A 188 0.11 8.71 -10.40
C ALA A 188 0.60 9.18 -11.79
N SER A 189 1.91 9.21 -12.01
CA SER A 189 2.51 9.55 -13.31
C SER A 189 2.54 8.38 -14.29
N ALA A 190 2.81 8.69 -15.57
CA ALA A 190 3.05 7.67 -16.59
C ALA A 190 4.31 6.85 -16.30
N GLU A 191 5.34 7.48 -15.73
CA GLU A 191 6.59 6.84 -15.31
C GLU A 191 6.35 5.80 -14.22
N GLU A 192 5.54 6.14 -13.20
CA GLU A 192 5.12 5.17 -12.18
C GLU A 192 4.47 3.94 -12.82
N LYS A 193 3.54 4.15 -13.76
CA LYS A 193 2.85 3.06 -14.45
C LYS A 193 3.83 2.17 -15.23
N GLN A 194 4.78 2.78 -15.93
CA GLN A 194 5.80 2.07 -16.69
C GLN A 194 6.71 1.24 -15.76
N THR A 195 7.13 1.83 -14.65
CA THR A 195 8.00 1.15 -13.69
C THR A 195 7.30 -0.03 -13.03
N PHE A 196 6.01 0.08 -12.70
CA PHE A 196 5.25 -1.11 -12.28
C PHE A 196 5.24 -2.21 -13.33
N GLY A 197 5.15 -1.86 -14.61
CA GLY A 197 5.25 -2.82 -15.72
C GLY A 197 6.60 -3.57 -15.72
N SER A 198 7.71 -2.86 -15.50
CA SER A 198 9.04 -3.47 -15.44
C SER A 198 9.27 -4.36 -14.20
N MET A 199 8.48 -4.16 -13.14
CA MET A 199 8.54 -5.01 -11.93
C MET A 199 7.73 -6.30 -12.02
N ASN A 200 6.90 -6.50 -13.05
CA ASN A 200 5.95 -7.63 -13.12
C ASN A 200 6.61 -8.99 -12.93
N ASP A 201 7.77 -9.24 -13.50
CA ASP A 201 8.49 -10.51 -13.34
C ASP A 201 8.91 -10.74 -11.87
N GLY A 202 9.47 -9.72 -11.22
CA GLY A 202 9.83 -9.78 -9.80
C GLY A 202 8.61 -9.97 -8.90
N LEU A 203 7.53 -9.25 -9.18
CA LEU A 203 6.26 -9.33 -8.44
C LEU A 203 5.62 -10.71 -8.56
N SER A 204 5.57 -11.28 -9.77
CA SER A 204 4.97 -12.61 -9.99
C SER A 204 5.70 -13.71 -9.22
N LYS A 205 7.03 -13.63 -9.13
CA LYS A 205 7.87 -14.60 -8.40
C LYS A 205 7.72 -14.49 -6.86
N CYS A 206 7.12 -13.43 -6.36
CA CYS A 206 6.83 -13.26 -4.94
C CYS A 206 5.44 -13.79 -4.54
N MET A 207 4.61 -14.15 -5.51
CA MET A 207 3.30 -14.73 -5.23
C MET A 207 3.42 -16.22 -4.90
N PRO A 208 2.73 -16.69 -3.86
CA PRO A 208 2.60 -18.12 -3.63
C PRO A 208 1.91 -18.80 -4.83
N GLU A 209 2.36 -20.00 -5.17
CA GLU A 209 1.80 -20.77 -6.28
C GLU A 209 0.28 -20.96 -6.10
N GLY A 210 -0.48 -20.78 -7.17
CA GLY A 210 -1.94 -20.91 -7.17
C GLY A 210 -2.69 -19.75 -6.51
N SER A 211 -1.98 -18.72 -6.00
CA SER A 211 -2.60 -17.56 -5.37
C SER A 211 -2.88 -16.45 -6.37
N THR A 212 -4.02 -15.77 -6.19
CA THR A 212 -4.35 -14.55 -6.94
C THR A 212 -4.71 -13.45 -5.94
N VAL A 213 -3.97 -12.35 -5.97
CA VAL A 213 -4.24 -11.18 -5.12
C VAL A 213 -4.33 -9.95 -6.00
N ARG A 214 -5.29 -9.07 -5.68
CA ARG A 214 -5.46 -7.77 -6.34
C ARG A 214 -5.16 -6.65 -5.36
N PHE A 215 -4.10 -5.91 -5.62
CA PHE A 215 -3.77 -4.70 -4.88
C PHE A 215 -4.02 -3.47 -5.75
N GLY A 216 -4.50 -2.39 -5.13
CA GLY A 216 -4.43 -1.06 -5.71
C GLY A 216 -2.97 -0.63 -5.88
N ARG A 217 -2.69 0.16 -6.91
CA ARG A 217 -1.32 0.69 -7.12
C ARG A 217 -0.81 1.51 -5.95
N GLU A 218 -1.69 2.24 -5.30
CA GLU A 218 -1.35 3.00 -4.09
C GLU A 218 -0.86 2.10 -2.97
N THR A 219 -1.63 1.07 -2.66
CA THR A 219 -1.33 0.10 -1.62
C THR A 219 0.00 -0.62 -1.90
N LEU A 220 0.18 -1.11 -3.13
CA LEU A 220 1.40 -1.80 -3.52
C LEU A 220 2.62 -0.88 -3.48
N ARG A 221 2.52 0.33 -4.05
CA ARG A 221 3.60 1.33 -3.98
C ARG A 221 3.97 1.65 -2.54
N GLY A 222 2.96 1.84 -1.69
CA GLY A 222 3.16 2.17 -0.28
C GLY A 222 3.84 1.06 0.50
N ALA A 223 3.41 -0.17 0.30
CA ALA A 223 4.06 -1.33 0.91
C ALA A 223 5.52 -1.49 0.45
N ILE A 224 5.79 -1.30 -0.86
CA ILE A 224 7.14 -1.25 -1.41
C ILE A 224 7.96 -0.12 -0.77
N ALA A 225 7.37 1.05 -0.53
CA ALA A 225 8.06 2.16 0.13
C ALA A 225 8.48 1.80 1.56
N VAL A 226 7.58 1.21 2.34
CA VAL A 226 7.89 0.75 3.71
C VAL A 226 8.99 -0.31 3.69
N ALA A 227 8.88 -1.32 2.83
CA ALA A 227 9.87 -2.39 2.73
C ALA A 227 11.24 -1.86 2.29
N TYR A 228 11.29 -1.01 1.27
CA TYR A 228 12.51 -0.39 0.77
C TYR A 228 13.18 0.46 1.87
N TYR A 229 12.41 1.31 2.56
CA TYR A 229 12.92 2.12 3.65
C TYR A 229 13.58 1.26 4.75
N ARG A 230 12.89 0.22 5.20
CA ARG A 230 13.38 -0.69 6.24
C ARG A 230 14.61 -1.48 5.80
N LEU A 231 14.66 -1.94 4.55
CA LEU A 231 15.82 -2.65 3.98
C LEU A 231 17.05 -1.75 3.88
N VAL A 232 16.87 -0.49 3.43
CA VAL A 232 18.00 0.48 3.38
C VAL A 232 18.49 0.82 4.78
N ASP A 233 17.59 1.02 5.75
CA ASP A 233 17.98 1.25 7.15
C ASP A 233 18.76 0.07 7.73
N ALA A 234 18.31 -1.17 7.48
CA ALA A 234 19.01 -2.38 7.90
C ALA A 234 20.39 -2.53 7.23
N ALA A 235 20.48 -2.27 5.93
CA ALA A 235 21.74 -2.31 5.19
C ALA A 235 22.77 -1.30 5.75
N ARG A 236 22.33 -0.08 6.05
CA ARG A 236 23.20 0.95 6.65
C ARG A 236 23.73 0.55 8.02
N LYS A 237 22.90 -0.07 8.86
CA LYS A 237 23.32 -0.54 10.20
C LYS A 237 24.33 -1.69 10.15
N GLN A 238 24.37 -2.43 9.04
CA GLN A 238 25.36 -3.50 8.84
C GLN A 238 26.70 -2.98 8.30
N SER A 239 26.70 -1.79 7.69
CA SER A 239 27.87 -1.21 7.04
C SER A 239 28.63 -0.22 7.93
N GLY A 240 28.10 0.18 9.06
CA GLY A 240 28.70 1.10 10.04
C GLY A 240 29.04 0.40 11.33
#